data_7510619b08da373815f77f5a848c4f88
#
_entry.id   7510619b08da373815f77f5a848c4f88
#
_cell.length_a   1.000
_cell.length_b   1.000
_cell.length_c   1.000
_cell.angle_alpha   90.00
_cell.angle_beta   90.00
_cell.angle_gamma   90.00
#
_symmetry.space_group_name_H-M   'P 1'
#
loop_
_entity.id
_entity.type
_entity.pdbx_description
1 polymer ?
#
loop_
_entity_poly.entity_id
_entity_poly.type
_entity_poly.pdbx_seq_one_letter_code
_entity_poly.pdbx_strand_id
1 'polypeptide(L)'
;MALTGSWKLALEEGGKSPKTIVSYLASVKALADFLARNRLPDDTELVGAQAIRAFLVAEIERTSAVSAQVHYRNLRVYFGWLAREGEREAANPMQLVDKPSAPPKVKPFLADDDLGKLMKACSGTSFEDRRDTALLRILIDTGVRVSGLAGLRYHSSDDSLTDVFLSQRRLRVRLKGGRETWVPVGAKSAAAIDRYIRARARIPRAADSPWLWLGTRGRGVDHMTDSGIRAMLKRRGNEAGVQGVHPHRFRHTFADNWLAQGGSVDDLMHIAGWTTYDMPLLYAKGRGIARAHEAHQRLSPGDRI
;
A
#
# COMPACT_ATOMS: atom_id res chain seq x y z
N MET A 1 -31.66 -3.50 3.63
CA MET A 1 -30.57 -3.77 2.62
C MET A 1 -30.33 -5.27 2.43
N ALA A 2 -31.37 -5.98 1.98
CA ALA A 2 -31.40 -7.44 1.84
C ALA A 2 -30.46 -8.01 0.71
N LEU A 3 -30.07 -7.19 -0.26
CA LEU A 3 -29.40 -7.65 -1.49
C LEU A 3 -27.86 -7.75 -1.41
N THR A 4 -27.29 -7.66 -0.21
CA THR A 4 -25.81 -7.72 -0.04
C THR A 4 -25.22 -9.08 -0.45
N GLY A 5 -25.96 -10.16 -0.33
CA GLY A 5 -25.55 -11.50 -0.77
C GLY A 5 -25.43 -11.59 -2.29
N SER A 6 -26.47 -11.15 -3.02
CA SER A 6 -26.50 -11.11 -4.48
C SER A 6 -25.41 -10.18 -5.03
N TRP A 7 -25.22 -9.02 -4.38
CA TRP A 7 -24.16 -8.09 -4.77
C TRP A 7 -22.77 -8.68 -4.56
N LYS A 8 -22.56 -9.41 -3.45
CA LYS A 8 -21.29 -10.11 -3.21
C LYS A 8 -20.99 -11.07 -4.36
N LEU A 9 -21.97 -11.86 -4.79
CA LEU A 9 -21.81 -12.80 -5.90
C LEU A 9 -21.44 -12.06 -7.20
N ALA A 10 -22.14 -10.97 -7.53
CA ALA A 10 -21.83 -10.14 -8.70
C ALA A 10 -20.41 -9.51 -8.63
N LEU A 11 -19.93 -9.16 -7.43
CA LEU A 11 -18.57 -8.67 -7.25
C LEU A 11 -17.52 -9.78 -7.43
N GLU A 12 -17.80 -11.00 -7.00
CA GLU A 12 -16.97 -12.19 -7.20
C GLU A 12 -16.91 -12.56 -8.69
N GLU A 13 -18.04 -12.61 -9.38
CA GLU A 13 -18.12 -12.79 -10.83
C GLU A 13 -17.34 -11.73 -11.60
N GLY A 14 -17.46 -10.46 -11.19
CA GLY A 14 -16.68 -9.34 -11.72
C GLY A 14 -15.20 -9.34 -11.36
N GLY A 15 -14.65 -10.41 -10.77
CA GLY A 15 -13.24 -10.59 -10.46
C GLY A 15 -12.69 -9.63 -9.39
N LYS A 16 -13.55 -9.10 -8.51
CA LYS A 16 -13.07 -8.22 -7.43
C LYS A 16 -12.30 -9.00 -6.38
N SER A 17 -11.20 -8.42 -5.88
CA SER A 17 -10.43 -9.08 -4.83
C SER A 17 -11.24 -9.23 -3.54
N PRO A 18 -11.02 -10.31 -2.74
CA PRO A 18 -11.71 -10.50 -1.46
C PRO A 18 -11.65 -9.27 -0.56
N LYS A 19 -10.52 -8.59 -0.51
CA LYS A 19 -10.33 -7.37 0.29
C LYS A 19 -11.17 -6.19 -0.23
N THR A 20 -11.35 -6.08 -1.54
CA THR A 20 -12.23 -5.07 -2.15
C THR A 20 -13.68 -5.36 -1.81
N ILE A 21 -14.10 -6.62 -1.90
CA ILE A 21 -15.46 -7.06 -1.55
C ILE A 21 -15.77 -6.76 -0.09
N VAL A 22 -14.87 -7.10 0.83
CA VAL A 22 -15.02 -6.76 2.26
C VAL A 22 -15.19 -5.25 2.46
N SER A 23 -14.38 -4.42 1.79
CA SER A 23 -14.49 -2.96 1.90
C SER A 23 -15.84 -2.44 1.38
N TYR A 24 -16.33 -3.01 0.29
CA TYR A 24 -17.60 -2.62 -0.32
C TYR A 24 -18.78 -2.98 0.60
N LEU A 25 -18.84 -4.23 1.05
CA LEU A 25 -19.89 -4.70 1.97
C LEU A 25 -19.87 -3.94 3.29
N ALA A 26 -18.69 -3.62 3.83
CA ALA A 26 -18.57 -2.82 5.05
C ALA A 26 -19.19 -1.43 4.90
N SER A 27 -19.10 -0.80 3.72
CA SER A 27 -19.71 0.51 3.48
C SER A 27 -21.24 0.45 3.43
N VAL A 28 -21.79 -0.60 2.80
CA VAL A 28 -23.26 -0.81 2.78
C VAL A 28 -23.76 -1.11 4.18
N LYS A 29 -23.04 -1.95 4.93
CA LYS A 29 -23.39 -2.23 6.33
C LYS A 29 -23.34 -0.96 7.18
N ALA A 30 -22.32 -0.13 7.04
CA ALA A 30 -22.20 1.13 7.79
C ALA A 30 -23.38 2.08 7.49
N LEU A 31 -23.83 2.17 6.24
CA LEU A 31 -25.03 2.92 5.88
C LEU A 31 -26.28 2.29 6.52
N ALA A 32 -26.47 0.98 6.44
CA ALA A 32 -27.61 0.29 7.07
C ALA A 32 -27.64 0.52 8.59
N ASP A 33 -26.50 0.39 9.28
CA ASP A 33 -26.37 0.64 10.71
C ASP A 33 -26.68 2.12 11.06
N PHE A 34 -26.34 3.07 10.19
CA PHE A 34 -26.69 4.48 10.35
C PHE A 34 -28.20 4.72 10.21
N LEU A 35 -28.82 4.17 9.16
CA LEU A 35 -30.25 4.30 8.92
C LEU A 35 -31.05 3.73 10.09
N ALA A 36 -30.70 2.54 10.56
CA ALA A 36 -31.37 1.91 11.70
C ALA A 36 -31.28 2.76 12.98
N ARG A 37 -30.08 3.28 13.30
CA ARG A 37 -29.88 4.15 14.48
C ARG A 37 -30.69 5.43 14.42
N ASN A 38 -30.94 5.95 13.24
CA ASN A 38 -31.72 7.18 13.02
C ASN A 38 -33.20 6.91 12.71
N ARG A 39 -33.66 5.65 12.80
CA ARG A 39 -35.05 5.23 12.50
C ARG A 39 -35.47 5.62 11.08
N LEU A 40 -34.54 5.59 10.15
CA LEU A 40 -34.77 5.83 8.73
C LEU A 40 -35.02 4.51 7.99
N PRO A 41 -35.80 4.49 6.91
CA PRO A 41 -36.00 3.30 6.11
C PRO A 41 -34.67 2.78 5.56
N ASP A 42 -34.43 1.46 5.64
CA ASP A 42 -33.26 0.77 5.08
C ASP A 42 -33.59 0.00 3.79
N ASP A 43 -34.82 0.09 3.31
CA ASP A 43 -35.18 -0.40 2.00
C ASP A 43 -34.43 0.37 0.91
N THR A 44 -33.84 -0.36 -0.02
CA THR A 44 -33.04 0.21 -1.11
C THR A 44 -33.84 1.17 -1.98
N GLU A 45 -35.16 0.97 -2.13
CA GLU A 45 -36.05 1.87 -2.85
C GLU A 45 -36.25 3.22 -2.15
N LEU A 46 -36.30 3.21 -0.81
CA LEU A 46 -36.63 4.39 0.00
C LEU A 46 -35.39 5.20 0.37
N VAL A 47 -34.18 4.65 0.24
CA VAL A 47 -32.96 5.38 0.56
C VAL A 47 -32.70 6.49 -0.44
N GLY A 48 -32.96 7.74 -0.07
CA GLY A 48 -32.76 8.93 -0.90
C GLY A 48 -31.40 9.59 -0.68
N ALA A 49 -31.08 10.58 -1.55
CA ALA A 49 -29.82 11.33 -1.50
C ALA A 49 -29.62 12.06 -0.15
N GLN A 50 -30.71 12.54 0.48
CA GLN A 50 -30.62 13.22 1.78
C GLN A 50 -30.10 12.31 2.90
N ALA A 51 -30.60 11.06 2.96
CA ALA A 51 -30.14 10.07 3.93
C ALA A 51 -28.65 9.73 3.74
N ILE A 52 -28.19 9.60 2.49
CA ILE A 52 -26.77 9.36 2.16
C ILE A 52 -25.91 10.56 2.53
N ARG A 53 -26.35 11.80 2.27
CA ARG A 53 -25.62 13.01 2.69
C ARG A 53 -25.47 13.04 4.21
N ALA A 54 -26.55 12.80 4.96
CA ALA A 54 -26.52 12.75 6.42
C ALA A 54 -25.55 11.69 6.95
N PHE A 55 -25.55 10.49 6.33
CA PHE A 55 -24.59 9.44 6.64
C PHE A 55 -23.15 9.89 6.40
N LEU A 56 -22.85 10.50 5.26
CA LEU A 56 -21.49 10.94 4.94
C LEU A 56 -21.00 12.04 5.88
N VAL A 57 -21.89 12.97 6.30
CA VAL A 57 -21.59 14.00 7.31
C VAL A 57 -21.25 13.34 8.65
N ALA A 58 -22.10 12.42 9.11
CA ALA A 58 -21.85 11.70 10.36
C ALA A 58 -20.53 10.89 10.31
N GLU A 59 -20.16 10.31 9.15
CA GLU A 59 -18.90 9.61 8.98
C GLU A 59 -17.67 10.56 8.96
N ILE A 60 -17.82 11.78 8.45
CA ILE A 60 -16.76 12.81 8.56
C ILE A 60 -16.49 13.15 10.01
N GLU A 61 -17.54 13.39 10.78
CA GLU A 61 -17.45 13.73 12.22
C GLU A 61 -16.88 12.57 13.03
N ARG A 62 -17.36 11.35 12.79
CA ARG A 62 -16.96 10.15 13.53
C ARG A 62 -15.51 9.71 13.22
N THR A 63 -15.05 9.89 11.98
CA THR A 63 -13.75 9.36 11.52
C THR A 63 -12.91 10.38 10.78
N SER A 64 -13.24 10.67 9.53
CA SER A 64 -12.57 11.68 8.69
C SER A 64 -13.24 11.82 7.32
N ALA A 65 -13.01 12.95 6.65
CA ALA A 65 -13.45 13.15 5.27
C ALA A 65 -12.86 12.10 4.29
N VAL A 66 -11.65 11.59 4.54
CA VAL A 66 -11.05 10.51 3.72
C VAL A 66 -11.81 9.21 3.86
N SER A 67 -12.24 8.84 5.06
CA SER A 67 -13.08 7.65 5.30
C SER A 67 -14.44 7.81 4.62
N ALA A 68 -15.08 8.98 4.75
CA ALA A 68 -16.34 9.28 4.07
C ALA A 68 -16.20 9.19 2.54
N GLN A 69 -15.06 9.60 1.95
CA GLN A 69 -14.80 9.40 0.52
C GLN A 69 -14.71 7.91 0.13
N VAL A 70 -14.25 7.04 1.03
CA VAL A 70 -14.27 5.58 0.77
C VAL A 70 -15.71 5.09 0.73
N HIS A 71 -16.52 5.46 1.73
CA HIS A 71 -17.95 5.11 1.76
C HIS A 71 -18.68 5.63 0.53
N TYR A 72 -18.49 6.90 0.17
CA TYR A 72 -19.06 7.49 -1.03
C TYR A 72 -18.77 6.66 -2.30
N ARG A 73 -17.49 6.33 -2.54
CA ARG A 73 -17.09 5.54 -3.72
C ARG A 73 -17.71 4.15 -3.71
N ASN A 74 -17.76 3.49 -2.57
CA ASN A 74 -18.29 2.16 -2.44
C ASN A 74 -19.82 2.14 -2.62
N LEU A 75 -20.52 3.10 -2.04
CA LEU A 75 -21.98 3.26 -2.20
C LEU A 75 -22.35 3.62 -3.65
N ARG A 76 -21.55 4.43 -4.34
CA ARG A 76 -21.75 4.71 -5.75
C ARG A 76 -21.71 3.45 -6.61
N VAL A 77 -20.83 2.50 -6.29
CA VAL A 77 -20.78 1.20 -6.97
C VAL A 77 -22.00 0.35 -6.62
N TYR A 78 -22.43 0.34 -5.36
CA TYR A 78 -23.60 -0.41 -4.90
C TYR A 78 -24.90 0.07 -5.54
N PHE A 79 -25.22 1.36 -5.45
CA PHE A 79 -26.44 1.92 -6.05
C PHE A 79 -26.40 1.88 -7.59
N GLY A 80 -25.23 1.95 -8.20
CA GLY A 80 -25.06 1.72 -9.63
C GLY A 80 -25.31 0.28 -10.04
N TRP A 81 -24.99 -0.69 -9.20
CA TRP A 81 -25.32 -2.10 -9.41
C TRP A 81 -26.83 -2.32 -9.27
N LEU A 82 -27.46 -1.84 -8.21
CA LEU A 82 -28.92 -1.95 -8.03
C LEU A 82 -29.70 -1.44 -9.24
N ALA A 83 -29.31 -0.28 -9.79
CA ALA A 83 -29.97 0.29 -10.96
C ALA A 83 -29.79 -0.56 -12.24
N ARG A 84 -28.65 -1.21 -12.42
CA ARG A 84 -28.38 -2.07 -13.58
C ARG A 84 -29.10 -3.40 -13.54
N GLU A 85 -29.25 -3.97 -12.34
CA GLU A 85 -29.93 -5.27 -12.13
C GLU A 85 -31.46 -5.11 -12.03
N GLY A 86 -31.98 -3.88 -12.12
CA GLY A 86 -33.42 -3.63 -11.95
C GLY A 86 -33.91 -3.81 -10.50
N GLU A 87 -32.99 -3.89 -9.54
CA GLU A 87 -33.29 -4.06 -8.12
C GLU A 87 -33.66 -2.74 -7.42
N ARG A 88 -33.78 -1.67 -8.21
CA ARG A 88 -34.22 -0.35 -7.80
C ARG A 88 -34.88 0.36 -8.98
N GLU A 89 -36.17 0.69 -8.85
CA GLU A 89 -36.92 1.48 -9.82
C GLU A 89 -36.73 2.98 -9.63
N ALA A 90 -36.56 3.42 -8.37
CA ALA A 90 -36.28 4.82 -8.07
C ALA A 90 -34.92 5.28 -8.61
N ALA A 91 -34.82 6.55 -8.96
CA ALA A 91 -33.59 7.14 -9.49
C ALA A 91 -32.39 6.89 -8.53
N ASN A 92 -31.20 6.64 -9.12
CA ASN A 92 -30.01 6.39 -8.34
C ASN A 92 -29.64 7.61 -7.47
N PRO A 93 -29.71 7.51 -6.13
CA PRO A 93 -29.54 8.64 -5.24
C PRO A 93 -28.12 9.23 -5.29
N MET A 94 -27.12 8.44 -5.70
CA MET A 94 -25.73 8.88 -5.80
C MET A 94 -25.47 9.88 -6.95
N GLN A 95 -26.42 10.06 -7.86
CA GLN A 95 -26.33 11.11 -8.88
C GLN A 95 -26.49 12.52 -8.29
N LEU A 96 -27.18 12.62 -7.15
CA LEU A 96 -27.44 13.88 -6.46
C LEU A 96 -26.51 14.13 -5.24
N VAL A 97 -25.58 13.21 -4.97
CA VAL A 97 -24.66 13.31 -3.81
C VAL A 97 -23.26 13.63 -4.31
N ASP A 98 -22.71 14.72 -3.82
CA ASP A 98 -21.34 15.10 -4.14
C ASP A 98 -20.33 14.31 -3.31
N LYS A 99 -19.15 14.10 -3.91
CA LYS A 99 -18.03 13.47 -3.21
C LYS A 99 -17.55 14.38 -2.08
N PRO A 100 -17.45 13.91 -0.82
CA PRO A 100 -16.91 14.71 0.28
C PRO A 100 -15.54 15.29 -0.06
N SER A 101 -15.35 16.58 0.21
CA SER A 101 -14.05 17.23 0.05
C SER A 101 -13.13 16.82 1.20
N ALA A 102 -11.89 16.48 0.87
CA ALA A 102 -10.85 16.24 1.87
C ALA A 102 -9.61 17.04 1.48
N PRO A 103 -9.08 17.87 2.38
CA PRO A 103 -7.86 18.61 2.08
C PRO A 103 -6.72 17.62 1.81
N PRO A 104 -5.82 17.94 0.88
CA PRO A 104 -4.66 17.11 0.61
C PRO A 104 -3.80 17.04 1.88
N LYS A 105 -3.66 15.84 2.46
CA LYS A 105 -2.72 15.64 3.56
C LYS A 105 -1.31 15.56 2.99
N VAL A 106 -0.44 16.47 3.41
CA VAL A 106 1.00 16.30 3.21
C VAL A 106 1.41 15.03 3.96
N LYS A 107 1.92 14.05 3.23
CA LYS A 107 2.39 12.81 3.82
C LYS A 107 3.84 13.01 4.25
N PRO A 108 4.15 12.89 5.55
CA PRO A 108 5.51 13.14 6.03
C PRO A 108 6.48 12.07 5.48
N PHE A 109 7.65 12.51 5.02
CA PHE A 109 8.76 11.63 4.66
C PHE A 109 9.43 11.08 5.93
N LEU A 110 10.22 10.03 5.78
CA LEU A 110 11.21 9.64 6.78
C LEU A 110 12.48 10.45 6.50
N ALA A 111 12.92 11.25 7.48
CA ALA A 111 14.20 11.95 7.39
C ALA A 111 15.35 10.93 7.40
N ASP A 112 16.52 11.30 6.88
CA ASP A 112 17.69 10.41 6.85
C ASP A 112 18.11 10.00 8.25
N ASP A 113 17.98 10.88 9.26
CA ASP A 113 18.20 10.57 10.66
C ASP A 113 17.22 9.50 11.19
N ASP A 114 15.93 9.61 10.83
CA ASP A 114 14.92 8.59 11.17
C ASP A 114 15.25 7.23 10.53
N LEU A 115 15.68 7.23 9.25
CA LEU A 115 16.13 6.04 8.57
C LEU A 115 17.37 5.43 9.26
N GLY A 116 18.31 6.28 9.68
CA GLY A 116 19.49 5.88 10.47
C GLY A 116 19.11 5.22 11.79
N LYS A 117 18.18 5.81 12.56
CA LYS A 117 17.66 5.25 13.81
C LYS A 117 16.97 3.90 13.60
N LEU A 118 16.14 3.78 12.58
CA LEU A 118 15.48 2.51 12.21
C LEU A 118 16.50 1.42 11.86
N MET A 119 17.52 1.74 11.08
CA MET A 119 18.58 0.80 10.74
C MET A 119 19.39 0.38 11.96
N LYS A 120 19.67 1.29 12.90
CA LYS A 120 20.35 1.01 14.16
C LYS A 120 19.52 0.07 15.05
N ALA A 121 18.21 0.25 15.13
CA ALA A 121 17.29 -0.63 15.87
C ALA A 121 17.28 -2.08 15.35
N CYS A 122 17.77 -2.33 14.13
CA CYS A 122 17.86 -3.67 13.54
C CYS A 122 19.31 -4.16 13.39
N SER A 123 20.30 -3.52 14.00
CA SER A 123 21.74 -3.81 13.78
C SER A 123 22.26 -5.07 14.48
N GLY A 124 21.43 -5.79 15.21
CA GLY A 124 21.77 -7.05 15.88
C GLY A 124 22.10 -8.20 14.92
N THR A 125 22.46 -9.34 15.51
CA THR A 125 22.88 -10.54 14.78
C THR A 125 21.85 -11.67 14.82
N SER A 126 20.74 -11.48 15.53
CA SER A 126 19.64 -12.45 15.60
C SER A 126 19.03 -12.71 14.21
N PHE A 127 18.27 -13.77 14.08
CA PHE A 127 17.52 -14.04 12.87
C PHE A 127 16.58 -12.89 12.53
N GLU A 128 15.82 -12.39 13.51
CA GLU A 128 14.90 -11.27 13.36
C GLU A 128 15.63 -10.00 12.93
N ASP A 129 16.75 -9.66 13.55
CA ASP A 129 17.49 -8.46 13.20
C ASP A 129 17.99 -8.50 11.76
N ARG A 130 18.50 -9.65 11.30
CA ARG A 130 18.96 -9.82 9.91
C ARG A 130 17.80 -9.75 8.92
N ARG A 131 16.65 -10.37 9.23
CA ARG A 131 15.44 -10.28 8.44
C ARG A 131 14.93 -8.85 8.36
N ASP A 132 14.77 -8.21 9.51
CA ASP A 132 14.21 -6.87 9.64
C ASP A 132 15.13 -5.84 8.95
N THR A 133 16.45 -6.00 9.08
CA THR A 133 17.44 -5.20 8.33
C THR A 133 17.28 -5.35 6.81
N ALA A 134 17.13 -6.58 6.31
CA ALA A 134 16.95 -6.81 4.88
C ALA A 134 15.64 -6.20 4.37
N LEU A 135 14.54 -6.36 5.11
CA LEU A 135 13.24 -5.75 4.80
C LEU A 135 13.32 -4.22 4.76
N LEU A 136 13.94 -3.59 5.76
CA LEU A 136 14.12 -2.13 5.81
C LEU A 136 14.98 -1.64 4.65
N ARG A 137 16.10 -2.31 4.35
CA ARG A 137 16.97 -1.96 3.23
C ARG A 137 16.22 -1.96 1.90
N ILE A 138 15.44 -3.00 1.62
CA ILE A 138 14.65 -3.08 0.38
C ILE A 138 13.61 -1.97 0.33
N LEU A 139 12.90 -1.71 1.43
CA LEU A 139 11.88 -0.66 1.47
C LEU A 139 12.48 0.75 1.25
N ILE A 140 13.64 1.02 1.83
CA ILE A 140 14.37 2.30 1.67
C ILE A 140 14.85 2.44 0.22
N ASP A 141 15.39 1.38 -0.33
CA ASP A 141 16.09 1.35 -1.62
C ASP A 141 15.16 1.36 -2.84
N THR A 142 13.95 0.82 -2.69
CA THR A 142 13.06 0.55 -3.82
C THR A 142 11.64 1.09 -3.66
N GLY A 143 11.23 1.39 -2.45
CA GLY A 143 9.83 1.74 -2.16
C GLY A 143 8.81 0.70 -2.61
N VAL A 144 9.20 -0.57 -2.78
CA VAL A 144 8.32 -1.65 -3.27
C VAL A 144 7.04 -1.78 -2.43
N ARG A 145 5.93 -2.18 -3.06
CA ARG A 145 4.68 -2.42 -2.31
C ARG A 145 4.86 -3.58 -1.34
N VAL A 146 4.36 -3.42 -0.11
CA VAL A 146 4.51 -4.45 0.94
C VAL A 146 3.99 -5.82 0.53
N SER A 147 2.91 -5.88 -0.25
CA SER A 147 2.38 -7.17 -0.75
C SER A 147 3.33 -7.85 -1.72
N GLY A 148 4.00 -7.09 -2.60
CA GLY A 148 5.03 -7.62 -3.48
C GLY A 148 6.27 -8.06 -2.71
N LEU A 149 6.67 -7.28 -1.71
CA LEU A 149 7.79 -7.64 -0.84
C LEU A 149 7.49 -8.91 -0.04
N ALA A 150 6.32 -9.00 0.59
CA ALA A 150 5.89 -10.18 1.36
C ALA A 150 5.80 -11.44 0.49
N GLY A 151 5.37 -11.28 -0.77
CA GLY A 151 5.17 -12.38 -1.72
C GLY A 151 6.43 -12.89 -2.40
N LEU A 152 7.63 -12.42 -2.03
CA LEU A 152 8.89 -12.95 -2.60
C LEU A 152 9.11 -14.41 -2.20
N ARG A 153 9.47 -15.23 -3.19
CA ARG A 153 9.84 -16.63 -3.00
C ARG A 153 11.35 -16.79 -3.02
N TYR A 154 11.83 -17.86 -2.41
CA TYR A 154 13.24 -18.20 -2.40
C TYR A 154 13.44 -19.71 -2.42
N HIS A 155 14.25 -20.16 -3.36
CA HIS A 155 14.80 -21.50 -3.43
C HIS A 155 16.31 -21.42 -3.61
N SER A 156 17.07 -22.30 -2.95
CA SER A 156 18.54 -22.20 -2.91
C SER A 156 19.23 -22.70 -4.17
N SER A 157 18.57 -23.56 -4.95
CA SER A 157 19.17 -24.26 -6.11
C SER A 157 18.28 -24.30 -7.34
N ASP A 158 17.12 -23.62 -7.32
CA ASP A 158 16.23 -23.56 -8.47
C ASP A 158 15.79 -22.12 -8.76
N ASP A 159 16.36 -21.56 -9.83
CA ASP A 159 16.09 -20.20 -10.27
C ASP A 159 14.65 -19.99 -10.75
N SER A 160 13.94 -21.05 -11.13
CA SER A 160 12.52 -20.96 -11.52
C SER A 160 11.61 -20.72 -10.30
N LEU A 161 12.02 -21.20 -9.13
CA LEU A 161 11.30 -21.11 -7.87
C LEU A 161 11.76 -19.94 -6.97
N THR A 162 12.80 -19.21 -7.36
CA THR A 162 13.27 -18.02 -6.61
C THR A 162 12.87 -16.72 -7.28
N ASP A 163 12.69 -15.69 -6.45
CA ASP A 163 12.47 -14.31 -6.88
C ASP A 163 13.68 -13.40 -6.53
N VAL A 164 14.78 -14.00 -6.06
CA VAL A 164 15.96 -13.28 -5.54
C VAL A 164 17.18 -13.61 -6.38
N PHE A 165 17.70 -12.63 -7.12
CA PHE A 165 18.85 -12.77 -8.03
C PHE A 165 19.96 -11.81 -7.57
N LEU A 166 20.72 -12.22 -6.54
CA LEU A 166 21.71 -11.35 -5.88
C LEU A 166 22.89 -10.99 -6.78
N SER A 167 23.34 -11.91 -7.63
CA SER A 167 24.42 -11.65 -8.62
C SER A 167 24.03 -10.54 -9.59
N GLN A 168 22.77 -10.46 -9.95
CA GLN A 168 22.19 -9.45 -10.84
C GLN A 168 21.62 -8.25 -10.08
N ARG A 169 21.67 -8.27 -8.75
CA ARG A 169 21.11 -7.24 -7.87
C ARG A 169 19.68 -6.85 -8.22
N ARG A 170 18.81 -7.84 -8.43
CA ARG A 170 17.40 -7.63 -8.73
C ARG A 170 16.49 -8.64 -8.05
N LEU A 171 15.25 -8.23 -7.83
CA LEU A 171 14.16 -9.03 -7.30
C LEU A 171 13.06 -9.13 -8.35
N ARG A 172 12.44 -10.31 -8.50
CA ARG A 172 11.24 -10.51 -9.30
C ARG A 172 10.01 -10.31 -8.42
N VAL A 173 9.28 -9.24 -8.65
CA VAL A 173 8.14 -8.86 -7.80
C VAL A 173 6.83 -9.05 -8.56
N ARG A 174 5.90 -9.78 -7.95
CA ARG A 174 4.55 -9.97 -8.49
C ARG A 174 3.65 -8.81 -8.09
N LEU A 175 3.04 -8.18 -9.08
CA LEU A 175 2.10 -7.08 -8.91
C LEU A 175 0.66 -7.59 -8.88
N LYS A 176 -0.27 -6.71 -8.48
CA LYS A 176 -1.71 -6.99 -8.57
C LYS A 176 -2.09 -7.37 -10.01
N GLY A 177 -2.87 -8.44 -10.18
CA GLY A 177 -3.29 -8.95 -11.49
C GLY A 177 -2.27 -9.89 -12.15
N GLY A 178 -1.33 -10.47 -11.39
CA GLY A 178 -0.39 -11.48 -11.88
C GLY A 178 0.79 -10.95 -12.71
N ARG A 179 0.86 -9.64 -12.97
CA ARG A 179 2.00 -9.04 -13.67
C ARG A 179 3.26 -9.14 -12.82
N GLU A 180 4.38 -9.42 -13.47
CA GLU A 180 5.70 -9.44 -12.84
C GLU A 180 6.51 -8.20 -13.25
N THR A 181 7.38 -7.75 -12.36
CA THR A 181 8.34 -6.68 -12.64
C THR A 181 9.66 -6.99 -11.96
N TRP A 182 10.75 -6.47 -12.55
CA TRP A 182 12.08 -6.53 -11.98
C TRP A 182 12.34 -5.26 -11.17
N VAL A 183 12.71 -5.43 -9.91
CA VAL A 183 13.04 -4.33 -9.01
C VAL A 183 14.54 -4.41 -8.72
N PRO A 184 15.33 -3.41 -9.16
CA PRO A 184 16.75 -3.35 -8.86
C PRO A 184 16.98 -3.09 -7.37
N VAL A 185 18.07 -3.64 -6.82
CA VAL A 185 18.49 -3.39 -5.44
C VAL A 185 19.95 -2.98 -5.39
N GLY A 186 20.27 -2.01 -4.54
CA GLY A 186 21.64 -1.55 -4.34
C GLY A 186 22.51 -2.58 -3.62
N ALA A 187 23.82 -2.39 -3.64
CA ALA A 187 24.78 -3.30 -3.04
C ALA A 187 24.55 -3.55 -1.55
N LYS A 188 24.16 -2.50 -0.79
CA LYS A 188 23.88 -2.64 0.66
C LYS A 188 22.63 -3.47 0.93
N SER A 189 21.62 -3.37 0.08
CA SER A 189 20.38 -4.16 0.14
C SER A 189 20.66 -5.62 -0.23
N ALA A 190 21.39 -5.87 -1.32
CA ALA A 190 21.80 -7.22 -1.70
C ALA A 190 22.62 -7.92 -0.62
N ALA A 191 23.57 -7.24 -0.01
CA ALA A 191 24.36 -7.77 1.10
C ALA A 191 23.52 -8.04 2.37
N ALA A 192 22.48 -7.25 2.62
CA ALA A 192 21.56 -7.51 3.73
C ALA A 192 20.67 -8.74 3.47
N ILE A 193 20.18 -8.89 2.25
CA ILE A 193 19.41 -10.07 1.82
C ILE A 193 20.28 -11.34 1.94
N ASP A 194 21.52 -11.31 1.46
CA ASP A 194 22.45 -12.43 1.56
C ASP A 194 22.70 -12.85 3.04
N ARG A 195 22.96 -11.88 3.93
CA ARG A 195 23.11 -12.15 5.36
C ARG A 195 21.85 -12.79 5.96
N TYR A 196 20.68 -12.32 5.56
CA TYR A 196 19.42 -12.91 5.99
C TYR A 196 19.25 -14.34 5.44
N ILE A 197 19.52 -14.60 4.17
CA ILE A 197 19.41 -15.93 3.56
C ILE A 197 20.31 -16.94 4.30
N ARG A 198 21.52 -16.55 4.66
CA ARG A 198 22.41 -17.41 5.47
C ARG A 198 21.88 -17.66 6.88
N ALA A 199 21.19 -16.68 7.48
CA ALA A 199 20.53 -16.88 8.77
C ALA A 199 19.29 -17.78 8.62
N ARG A 200 18.52 -17.59 7.53
CA ARG A 200 17.35 -18.41 7.19
C ARG A 200 17.72 -19.88 7.03
N ALA A 201 18.83 -20.18 6.36
CA ALA A 201 19.29 -21.57 6.15
C ALA A 201 19.59 -22.33 7.46
N ARG A 202 19.76 -21.63 8.59
CA ARG A 202 19.97 -22.25 9.90
C ARG A 202 18.67 -22.52 10.67
N ILE A 203 17.53 -22.05 10.16
CA ILE A 203 16.23 -22.27 10.78
C ILE A 203 15.75 -23.69 10.36
N PRO A 204 15.42 -24.56 11.31
CA PRO A 204 14.88 -25.88 11.01
C PRO A 204 13.65 -25.79 10.07
N ARG A 205 13.61 -26.67 9.06
CA ARG A 205 12.54 -26.72 8.07
C ARG A 205 12.35 -25.45 7.23
N ALA A 206 13.30 -24.50 7.23
CA ALA A 206 13.22 -23.32 6.37
C ALA A 206 13.17 -23.69 4.88
N ALA A 207 13.79 -24.79 4.48
CA ALA A 207 13.76 -25.30 3.11
C ALA A 207 12.35 -25.72 2.66
N ASP A 208 11.48 -26.13 3.60
CA ASP A 208 10.10 -26.54 3.30
C ASP A 208 9.21 -25.34 2.90
N SER A 209 9.64 -24.12 3.21
CA SER A 209 8.89 -22.90 2.91
C SER A 209 9.33 -22.30 1.58
N PRO A 210 8.41 -22.08 0.63
CA PRO A 210 8.71 -21.41 -0.64
C PRO A 210 8.92 -19.90 -0.47
N TRP A 211 8.63 -19.34 0.71
CA TRP A 211 8.68 -17.89 0.96
C TRP A 211 10.06 -17.43 1.41
N LEU A 212 10.50 -16.30 0.88
CA LEU A 212 11.75 -15.68 1.33
C LEU A 212 11.66 -15.30 2.81
N TRP A 213 10.58 -14.61 3.21
CA TRP A 213 10.44 -14.06 4.55
C TRP A 213 9.72 -15.02 5.48
N LEU A 214 10.42 -15.42 6.54
CA LEU A 214 9.88 -16.31 7.56
C LEU A 214 9.48 -15.55 8.82
N GLY A 215 8.31 -15.89 9.34
CA GLY A 215 7.86 -15.51 10.68
C GLY A 215 8.47 -16.42 11.74
N THR A 216 8.59 -15.90 12.97
CA THR A 216 9.16 -16.63 14.12
C THR A 216 8.12 -16.87 15.21
N ARG A 217 6.86 -16.49 14.98
CA ARG A 217 5.77 -16.68 15.94
C ARG A 217 4.94 -17.90 15.57
N GLY A 218 4.79 -18.83 16.50
CA GLY A 218 4.00 -20.04 16.33
C GLY A 218 4.84 -21.33 16.40
N ARG A 219 4.18 -22.48 16.11
CA ARG A 219 4.80 -23.81 16.19
C ARG A 219 5.57 -24.23 14.92
N GLY A 220 5.84 -23.30 13.99
CA GLY A 220 6.46 -23.66 12.72
C GLY A 220 7.12 -22.50 11.99
N VAL A 221 7.59 -22.80 10.78
CA VAL A 221 8.18 -21.83 9.85
C VAL A 221 7.04 -21.25 9.02
N ASP A 222 6.48 -20.13 9.48
CA ASP A 222 5.37 -19.48 8.83
C ASP A 222 5.83 -18.42 7.84
N HIS A 223 5.00 -18.19 6.81
CA HIS A 223 5.15 -17.05 5.92
C HIS A 223 4.96 -15.72 6.65
N MET A 224 5.94 -14.84 6.58
CA MET A 224 5.78 -13.47 7.07
C MET A 224 4.96 -12.64 6.07
N THR A 225 3.68 -12.54 6.32
CA THR A 225 2.72 -11.82 5.46
C THR A 225 2.93 -10.30 5.48
N ASP A 226 2.17 -9.58 4.63
CA ASP A 226 2.17 -8.10 4.64
C ASP A 226 1.75 -7.52 6.00
N SER A 227 0.86 -8.18 6.73
CA SER A 227 0.48 -7.81 8.10
C SER A 227 1.65 -8.00 9.08
N GLY A 228 2.42 -9.08 8.92
CA GLY A 228 3.62 -9.34 9.71
C GLY A 228 4.70 -8.26 9.48
N ILE A 229 4.92 -7.88 8.22
CA ILE A 229 5.87 -6.78 7.89
C ILE A 229 5.40 -5.46 8.50
N ARG A 230 4.10 -5.12 8.44
CA ARG A 230 3.56 -3.90 9.07
C ARG A 230 3.74 -3.91 10.58
N ALA A 231 3.49 -5.05 11.23
CA ALA A 231 3.69 -5.21 12.67
C ALA A 231 5.17 -5.06 13.06
N MET A 232 6.07 -5.63 12.27
CA MET A 232 7.52 -5.48 12.42
C MET A 232 7.93 -4.00 12.32
N LEU A 233 7.49 -3.29 11.27
CA LEU A 233 7.80 -1.88 11.06
C LEU A 233 7.32 -1.01 12.23
N LYS A 234 6.10 -1.27 12.74
CA LYS A 234 5.57 -0.56 13.91
C LYS A 234 6.43 -0.81 15.15
N ARG A 235 6.83 -2.06 15.39
CA ARG A 235 7.70 -2.41 16.51
C ARG A 235 9.05 -1.71 16.40
N ARG A 236 9.75 -1.84 15.25
CA ARG A 236 11.05 -1.20 15.02
C ARG A 236 10.98 0.33 15.08
N GLY A 237 9.86 0.90 14.61
CA GLY A 237 9.59 2.34 14.78
C GLY A 237 9.53 2.75 16.25
N ASN A 238 8.80 2.00 17.07
CA ASN A 238 8.73 2.26 18.51
C ASN A 238 10.11 2.11 19.20
N GLU A 239 10.86 1.05 18.87
CA GLU A 239 12.21 0.82 19.39
C GLU A 239 13.20 1.95 19.00
N ALA A 240 13.03 2.52 17.80
CA ALA A 240 13.85 3.61 17.28
C ALA A 240 13.36 5.02 17.70
N GLY A 241 12.21 5.13 18.38
CA GLY A 241 11.59 6.42 18.70
C GLY A 241 11.03 7.16 17.48
N VAL A 242 10.78 6.45 16.36
CA VAL A 242 10.28 7.01 15.10
C VAL A 242 8.79 6.72 14.95
N GLN A 243 7.96 7.75 14.94
CA GLN A 243 6.51 7.63 14.85
C GLN A 243 6.01 7.40 13.41
N GLY A 244 4.87 6.71 13.28
CA GLY A 244 4.17 6.56 12.00
C GLY A 244 4.92 5.73 10.94
N VAL A 245 5.76 4.80 11.36
CA VAL A 245 6.53 3.91 10.47
C VAL A 245 5.61 2.87 9.84
N HIS A 246 5.43 2.94 8.53
CA HIS A 246 4.62 1.99 7.75
C HIS A 246 5.11 1.94 6.29
N PRO A 247 4.82 0.86 5.52
CA PRO A 247 5.39 0.64 4.18
C PRO A 247 5.16 1.79 3.20
N HIS A 248 3.99 2.42 3.25
CA HIS A 248 3.68 3.54 2.35
C HIS A 248 4.57 4.76 2.59
N ARG A 249 5.01 4.98 3.85
CA ARG A 249 5.90 6.08 4.17
C ARG A 249 7.29 5.87 3.55
N PHE A 250 7.82 4.64 3.56
CA PHE A 250 9.05 4.31 2.84
C PHE A 250 8.93 4.56 1.33
N ARG A 251 7.81 4.16 0.74
CA ARG A 251 7.57 4.39 -0.68
C ARG A 251 7.48 5.88 -1.03
N HIS A 252 6.90 6.70 -0.16
CA HIS A 252 6.91 8.15 -0.29
C HIS A 252 8.34 8.69 -0.21
N THR A 253 9.09 8.27 0.80
CA THR A 253 10.48 8.68 1.03
C THR A 253 11.37 8.28 -0.15
N PHE A 254 11.25 7.05 -0.65
CA PHE A 254 11.98 6.59 -1.83
C PHE A 254 11.71 7.48 -3.05
N ALA A 255 10.44 7.74 -3.35
CA ALA A 255 10.06 8.54 -4.51
C ALA A 255 10.56 10.00 -4.41
N ASP A 256 10.43 10.60 -3.23
CA ASP A 256 10.92 11.96 -2.99
C ASP A 256 12.45 12.04 -3.10
N ASN A 257 13.17 11.12 -2.47
CA ASN A 257 14.63 11.05 -2.52
C ASN A 257 15.15 10.76 -3.95
N TRP A 258 14.48 9.87 -4.70
CA TRP A 258 14.82 9.60 -6.09
C TRP A 258 14.75 10.86 -6.95
N LEU A 259 13.63 11.57 -6.85
CA LEU A 259 13.42 12.81 -7.59
C LEU A 259 14.34 13.95 -7.10
N ALA A 260 14.63 14.02 -5.80
CA ALA A 260 15.54 15.02 -5.23
C ALA A 260 16.98 14.84 -5.74
N GLN A 261 17.40 13.60 -6.02
CA GLN A 261 18.73 13.29 -6.59
C GLN A 261 18.78 13.39 -8.12
N GLY A 262 17.70 13.89 -8.75
CA GLY A 262 17.65 14.07 -10.21
C GLY A 262 17.29 12.81 -11.00
N GLY A 263 16.79 11.77 -10.33
CA GLY A 263 16.27 10.59 -11.01
C GLY A 263 15.05 10.91 -11.87
N SER A 264 14.93 10.26 -13.04
CA SER A 264 13.82 10.51 -13.95
C SER A 264 12.48 10.02 -13.39
N VAL A 265 11.38 10.69 -13.78
CA VAL A 265 10.02 10.27 -13.42
C VAL A 265 9.69 8.93 -14.07
N ASP A 266 10.11 8.70 -15.30
CA ASP A 266 9.82 7.47 -16.04
C ASP A 266 10.50 6.26 -15.37
N ASP A 267 11.78 6.36 -15.02
CA ASP A 267 12.48 5.30 -14.28
C ASP A 267 11.83 5.04 -12.92
N LEU A 268 11.44 6.10 -12.21
CA LEU A 268 10.70 5.97 -10.96
C LEU A 268 9.39 5.21 -11.15
N MET A 269 8.66 5.49 -12.23
CA MET A 269 7.42 4.78 -12.55
C MET A 269 7.67 3.29 -12.80
N HIS A 270 8.73 2.96 -13.53
CA HIS A 270 9.12 1.57 -13.78
C HIS A 270 9.48 0.84 -12.49
N ILE A 271 10.37 1.39 -11.67
CA ILE A 271 10.81 0.79 -10.40
C ILE A 271 9.64 0.65 -9.42
N ALA A 272 8.81 1.69 -9.32
CA ALA A 272 7.68 1.71 -8.42
C ALA A 272 6.47 0.90 -8.94
N GLY A 273 6.45 0.49 -10.21
CA GLY A 273 5.32 -0.18 -10.85
C GLY A 273 4.08 0.72 -10.88
N TRP A 274 4.24 1.99 -11.28
CA TRP A 274 3.14 2.93 -11.54
C TRP A 274 2.80 2.98 -13.02
N THR A 275 1.51 3.12 -13.30
CA THR A 275 0.97 3.15 -14.67
C THR A 275 0.46 4.52 -15.10
N THR A 276 0.41 5.49 -14.17
CA THR A 276 -0.06 6.85 -14.44
C THR A 276 0.86 7.88 -13.81
N TYR A 277 1.02 9.02 -14.45
CA TYR A 277 1.83 10.15 -13.97
C TYR A 277 1.23 10.86 -12.74
N ASP A 278 -0.04 10.65 -12.44
CA ASP A 278 -0.68 11.20 -11.23
C ASP A 278 0.04 10.79 -9.95
N MET A 279 0.59 9.57 -9.95
CA MET A 279 1.29 9.05 -8.78
C MET A 279 2.61 9.78 -8.50
N PRO A 280 3.56 9.93 -9.43
CA PRO A 280 4.75 10.75 -9.23
C PRO A 280 4.44 12.20 -8.87
N LEU A 281 3.42 12.80 -9.49
CA LEU A 281 3.03 14.20 -9.23
C LEU A 281 2.59 14.44 -7.78
N LEU A 282 1.98 13.45 -7.12
CA LEU A 282 1.65 13.53 -5.70
C LEU A 282 2.90 13.67 -4.81
N TYR A 283 4.03 13.12 -5.25
CA TYR A 283 5.31 13.20 -4.55
C TYR A 283 6.13 14.42 -4.96
N ALA A 284 5.95 14.89 -6.20
CA ALA A 284 6.63 16.07 -6.70
C ALA A 284 6.24 17.36 -5.97
N LYS A 285 5.02 17.45 -5.42
CA LYS A 285 4.48 18.68 -4.82
C LYS A 285 5.19 19.14 -3.54
N GLY A 286 5.76 18.23 -2.75
CA GLY A 286 6.35 18.57 -1.44
C GLY A 286 7.62 19.42 -1.52
N ARG A 287 8.54 19.07 -2.41
CA ARG A 287 9.83 19.77 -2.65
C ARG A 287 9.96 20.28 -4.09
N GLY A 288 8.86 20.35 -4.85
CA GLY A 288 8.88 20.63 -6.28
C GLY A 288 9.55 21.95 -6.64
N ILE A 289 9.25 23.01 -5.90
CA ILE A 289 9.82 24.35 -6.14
C ILE A 289 11.32 24.35 -5.82
N ALA A 290 11.74 23.79 -4.69
CA ALA A 290 13.16 23.71 -4.32
C ALA A 290 13.96 22.92 -5.36
N ARG A 291 13.46 21.75 -5.77
CA ARG A 291 14.09 20.95 -6.84
C ARG A 291 14.17 21.69 -8.17
N ALA A 292 13.11 22.41 -8.53
CA ALA A 292 13.11 23.21 -9.77
C ALA A 292 14.20 24.30 -9.74
N HIS A 293 14.37 24.96 -8.59
CA HIS A 293 15.45 25.93 -8.42
C HIS A 293 16.83 25.31 -8.51
N GLU A 294 17.08 24.20 -7.80
CA GLU A 294 18.36 23.45 -7.87
C GLU A 294 18.65 22.94 -9.29
N ALA A 295 17.64 22.40 -9.95
CA ALA A 295 17.76 21.95 -11.34
C ALA A 295 18.05 23.13 -12.28
N HIS A 296 17.40 24.28 -12.09
CA HIS A 296 17.64 25.47 -12.88
C HIS A 296 19.06 26.00 -12.70
N GLN A 297 19.56 26.07 -11.46
CA GLN A 297 20.96 26.47 -11.19
C GLN A 297 21.98 25.59 -11.94
N ARG A 298 21.69 24.29 -12.06
CA ARG A 298 22.58 23.36 -12.76
C ARG A 298 22.40 23.37 -14.27
N LEU A 299 21.19 23.61 -14.76
CA LEU A 299 20.81 23.45 -16.17
C LEU A 299 20.51 24.75 -16.89
N SER A 300 20.71 25.92 -16.23
CA SER A 300 20.35 27.24 -16.75
C SER A 300 20.78 27.42 -18.22
N PRO A 301 19.82 27.60 -19.15
CA PRO A 301 20.18 27.81 -20.55
C PRO A 301 20.89 29.16 -20.75
N GLY A 302 20.57 30.17 -19.92
CA GLY A 302 21.17 31.51 -19.99
C GLY A 302 22.63 31.52 -19.59
N ASP A 303 23.07 30.60 -18.72
CA ASP A 303 24.47 30.52 -18.26
C ASP A 303 25.38 29.80 -19.27
N ARG A 304 24.82 29.34 -20.39
CA ARG A 304 25.55 28.65 -21.48
C ARG A 304 25.87 29.55 -22.67
N ILE A 305 25.37 30.77 -22.64
CA ILE A 305 25.56 31.77 -23.69
C ILE A 305 26.52 32.84 -23.18
#